data_29b09ab647b57a6d13cf8a339dc72574
#
_entry.id   29b09ab647b57a6d13cf8a339dc72574
#
_cell.length_a   1.000
_cell.length_b   1.000
_cell.length_c   1.000
_cell.angle_alpha   90.00
_cell.angle_beta   90.00
_cell.angle_gamma   90.00
#
_symmetry.space_group_name_H-M   'P 1'
#
loop_
_entity.id
_entity.type
_entity.pdbx_description
1 polymer ?
#
loop_
_entity_poly.entity_id
_entity_poly.type
_entity_poly.pdbx_seq_one_letter_code
_entity_poly.pdbx_strand_id
1 'polypeptide(L)'
;MSRFCSDCGAALPAPPPVTCAACGRTHWRNAKPAAGAVVVRDDTVLLVRRAHDPWRDMWSAPAGFCDGLEHPIYAAEREVYEETGVRATVTGFLGIWTDAYADEPGADDELISVVYYYATRLDEGSGEPDPAEVAEARWFRWDELPRALAPPGTLEQVLRAARAGWESGATKTPLPDRP
;
A
#
# COMPACT_ATOMS: atom_id res chain seq x y z
N MET A 1 -20.02 -4.44 0.73
CA MET A 1 -20.01 -5.90 0.37
C MET A 1 -21.07 -6.21 -0.68
N SER A 2 -20.79 -7.14 -1.62
CA SER A 2 -21.78 -7.56 -2.62
C SER A 2 -22.95 -8.27 -1.96
N ARG A 3 -24.15 -7.81 -2.27
CA ARG A 3 -25.41 -8.46 -1.84
C ARG A 3 -25.90 -9.51 -2.83
N PHE A 4 -25.20 -9.64 -3.94
CA PHE A 4 -25.55 -10.54 -5.05
C PHE A 4 -24.37 -11.43 -5.43
N CYS A 5 -24.71 -12.63 -5.88
CA CYS A 5 -23.72 -13.57 -6.40
C CYS A 5 -23.12 -13.04 -7.72
N SER A 6 -21.78 -12.99 -7.80
CA SER A 6 -21.06 -12.53 -9.00
C SER A 6 -21.26 -13.47 -10.22
N ASP A 7 -21.61 -14.74 -9.99
CA ASP A 7 -21.72 -15.72 -11.06
C ASP A 7 -23.13 -15.81 -11.64
N CYS A 8 -24.18 -15.75 -10.80
CA CYS A 8 -25.55 -15.98 -11.26
C CYS A 8 -26.52 -14.84 -10.94
N GLY A 9 -26.07 -13.78 -10.28
CA GLY A 9 -26.89 -12.60 -9.93
C GLY A 9 -27.91 -12.83 -8.80
N ALA A 10 -28.02 -14.04 -8.22
CA ALA A 10 -28.95 -14.30 -7.14
C ALA A 10 -28.55 -13.54 -5.87
N ALA A 11 -29.54 -13.11 -5.07
CA ALA A 11 -29.30 -12.50 -3.78
C ALA A 11 -28.59 -13.47 -2.84
N LEU A 12 -27.56 -12.97 -2.14
CA LEU A 12 -26.87 -13.73 -1.12
C LEU A 12 -27.61 -13.64 0.21
N PRO A 13 -27.75 -14.76 0.96
CA PRO A 13 -28.50 -14.79 2.20
C PRO A 13 -27.81 -14.07 3.37
N ALA A 14 -26.49 -13.85 3.25
CA ALA A 14 -25.66 -13.20 4.24
C ALA A 14 -24.43 -12.55 3.60
N PRO A 15 -23.70 -11.67 4.28
CA PRO A 15 -22.38 -11.24 3.84
C PRO A 15 -21.37 -12.39 3.76
N PRO A 16 -20.32 -12.32 2.91
CA PRO A 16 -19.25 -13.30 2.89
C PRO A 16 -18.54 -13.46 4.27
N PRO A 17 -18.07 -14.68 4.62
CA PRO A 17 -18.08 -15.89 3.76
C PRO A 17 -19.47 -16.54 3.65
N VAL A 18 -19.96 -16.81 2.44
CA VAL A 18 -21.29 -17.36 2.19
C VAL A 18 -21.32 -18.16 0.91
N THR A 19 -22.11 -19.25 0.90
CA THR A 19 -22.35 -20.04 -0.32
C THR A 19 -23.69 -19.62 -0.93
N CYS A 20 -23.68 -19.32 -2.23
CA CYS A 20 -24.88 -19.00 -2.98
C CYS A 20 -25.80 -20.21 -3.09
N ALA A 21 -27.04 -20.09 -2.61
CA ALA A 21 -28.02 -21.19 -2.64
C ALA A 21 -28.46 -21.55 -4.07
N ALA A 22 -28.35 -20.62 -5.03
CA ALA A 22 -28.82 -20.84 -6.40
C ALA A 22 -27.79 -21.57 -7.28
N CYS A 23 -26.48 -21.30 -7.14
CA CYS A 23 -25.45 -21.88 -8.01
C CYS A 23 -24.33 -22.63 -7.27
N GLY A 24 -24.33 -22.62 -5.93
CA GLY A 24 -23.31 -23.30 -5.12
C GLY A 24 -21.96 -22.57 -5.03
N ARG A 25 -21.79 -21.38 -5.64
CA ARG A 25 -20.56 -20.60 -5.52
C ARG A 25 -20.35 -20.12 -4.10
N THR A 26 -19.17 -20.35 -3.54
CA THR A 26 -18.76 -19.78 -2.26
C THR A 26 -18.07 -18.44 -2.49
N HIS A 27 -18.57 -17.41 -1.79
CA HIS A 27 -17.99 -16.08 -1.75
C HIS A 27 -17.18 -15.92 -0.46
N TRP A 28 -15.95 -15.47 -0.59
CA TRP A 28 -15.04 -15.24 0.54
C TRP A 28 -14.89 -13.74 0.81
N ARG A 29 -14.53 -13.41 2.02
CA ARG A 29 -14.09 -12.05 2.38
C ARG A 29 -12.57 -12.06 2.43
N ASN A 30 -11.93 -11.76 1.30
CA ASN A 30 -10.48 -11.72 1.16
C ASN A 30 -9.96 -10.29 1.32
N ALA A 31 -8.77 -10.15 1.88
CA ALA A 31 -8.04 -8.90 1.82
C ALA A 31 -7.60 -8.62 0.36
N LYS A 32 -7.69 -7.38 -0.07
CA LYS A 32 -7.15 -6.93 -1.34
C LYS A 32 -5.63 -6.89 -1.26
N PRO A 33 -4.90 -7.44 -2.25
CA PRO A 33 -3.45 -7.32 -2.28
C PRO A 33 -3.05 -5.89 -2.65
N ALA A 34 -2.09 -5.37 -1.91
CA ALA A 34 -1.47 -4.08 -2.16
C ALA A 34 0.04 -4.18 -1.94
N ALA A 35 0.79 -3.28 -2.53
CA ALA A 35 2.22 -3.18 -2.35
C ALA A 35 2.66 -1.73 -2.24
N GLY A 36 3.72 -1.50 -1.48
CA GLY A 36 4.31 -0.19 -1.31
C GLY A 36 5.79 -0.26 -1.03
N ALA A 37 6.44 0.89 -1.03
CA ALA A 37 7.86 0.97 -0.76
C ALA A 37 8.21 2.08 0.22
N VAL A 38 9.11 1.77 1.14
CA VAL A 38 9.84 2.76 1.93
C VAL A 38 11.09 3.14 1.14
N VAL A 39 11.01 4.26 0.43
CA VAL A 39 12.13 4.78 -0.37
C VAL A 39 13.04 5.59 0.52
N VAL A 40 14.28 5.14 0.67
CA VAL A 40 15.27 5.79 1.54
C VAL A 40 16.37 6.44 0.70
N ARG A 41 16.77 7.64 1.09
CA ARG A 41 17.92 8.36 0.54
C ARG A 41 18.68 9.02 1.70
N ASP A 42 19.94 8.66 1.89
CA ASP A 42 20.76 9.13 3.02
C ASP A 42 20.03 8.89 4.36
N ASP A 43 19.74 9.94 5.11
CA ASP A 43 19.00 9.90 6.38
C ASP A 43 17.54 10.36 6.22
N THR A 44 16.97 10.18 5.02
CA THR A 44 15.60 10.62 4.72
C THR A 44 14.76 9.53 4.10
N VAL A 45 13.44 9.64 4.30
CA VAL A 45 12.41 8.77 3.73
C VAL A 45 11.41 9.59 2.93
N LEU A 46 10.98 9.08 1.78
CA LEU A 46 9.97 9.69 0.93
C LEU A 46 8.58 9.32 1.43
N LEU A 47 7.76 10.33 1.72
CA LEU A 47 6.35 10.17 2.04
C LEU A 47 5.50 11.04 1.10
N VAL A 48 4.24 10.63 0.93
CA VAL A 48 3.22 11.32 0.17
C VAL A 48 2.09 11.79 1.09
N ARG A 49 1.53 12.97 0.83
CA ARG A 49 0.35 13.49 1.53
C ARG A 49 -0.89 13.18 0.69
N ARG A 50 -1.81 12.44 1.25
CA ARG A 50 -3.03 11.98 0.59
C ARG A 50 -3.94 13.14 0.19
N ALA A 51 -4.45 13.12 -1.04
CA ALA A 51 -5.38 14.14 -1.55
C ALA A 51 -6.85 13.77 -1.30
N HIS A 52 -7.17 12.50 -0.96
CA HIS A 52 -8.53 11.99 -0.82
C HIS A 52 -8.72 11.12 0.43
N ASP A 53 -9.96 10.84 0.77
CA ASP A 53 -10.34 9.91 1.83
C ASP A 53 -10.11 8.44 1.43
N PRO A 54 -9.90 7.53 2.38
CA PRO A 54 -9.74 7.82 3.79
C PRO A 54 -8.39 8.47 4.10
N TRP A 55 -8.32 9.15 5.23
CA TRP A 55 -7.11 9.81 5.76
C TRP A 55 -6.55 10.95 4.88
N ARG A 56 -7.43 11.75 4.27
CA ARG A 56 -7.07 12.98 3.57
C ARG A 56 -6.14 13.85 4.42
N ASP A 57 -5.14 14.47 3.79
CA ASP A 57 -4.12 15.32 4.39
C ASP A 57 -3.14 14.62 5.34
N MET A 58 -3.25 13.31 5.55
CA MET A 58 -2.28 12.53 6.29
C MET A 58 -1.16 12.02 5.37
N TRP A 59 -0.01 11.70 5.95
CA TRP A 59 1.16 11.22 5.23
C TRP A 59 1.22 9.70 5.21
N SER A 60 1.53 9.13 4.05
CA SER A 60 1.72 7.69 3.85
C SER A 60 3.03 7.39 3.12
N ALA A 61 3.52 6.17 3.24
CA ALA A 61 4.50 5.68 2.28
C ALA A 61 3.80 5.41 0.95
N PRO A 62 4.45 5.65 -0.20
CA PRO A 62 3.88 5.33 -1.51
C PRO A 62 3.43 3.87 -1.57
N ALA A 63 2.14 3.65 -1.90
CA ALA A 63 1.55 2.31 -1.92
C ALA A 63 0.16 2.32 -2.56
N GLY A 64 -0.17 1.26 -3.31
CA GLY A 64 -1.50 1.04 -3.88
C GLY A 64 -1.80 -0.42 -4.16
N PHE A 65 -2.92 -0.68 -4.81
CA PHE A 65 -3.36 -2.04 -5.11
C PHE A 65 -2.53 -2.67 -6.24
N CYS A 66 -2.30 -3.98 -6.13
CA CYS A 66 -1.71 -4.74 -7.23
C CYS A 66 -2.76 -4.97 -8.32
N ASP A 67 -2.41 -4.70 -9.57
CA ASP A 67 -3.27 -4.90 -10.72
C ASP A 67 -3.27 -6.36 -11.18
N GLY A 68 -4.46 -6.96 -11.30
CA GLY A 68 -4.64 -8.28 -11.90
C GLY A 68 -3.59 -9.30 -11.47
N LEU A 69 -2.65 -9.63 -12.36
CA LEU A 69 -1.55 -10.56 -12.14
C LEU A 69 -0.22 -9.83 -11.88
N GLU A 70 -0.24 -8.55 -11.58
CA GLU A 70 0.96 -7.77 -11.29
C GLU A 70 1.69 -8.31 -10.05
N HIS A 71 2.99 -8.51 -10.20
CA HIS A 71 3.80 -8.94 -9.06
C HIS A 71 4.00 -7.77 -8.08
N PRO A 72 3.89 -7.96 -6.75
CA PRO A 72 3.96 -6.88 -5.77
C PRO A 72 5.22 -6.00 -5.83
N ILE A 73 6.35 -6.53 -6.29
CA ILE A 73 7.58 -5.73 -6.51
C ILE A 73 7.34 -4.66 -7.56
N TYR A 74 6.72 -5.02 -8.69
CA TYR A 74 6.44 -4.08 -9.79
C TYR A 74 5.35 -3.09 -9.40
N ALA A 75 4.32 -3.55 -8.67
CA ALA A 75 3.31 -2.67 -8.12
C ALA A 75 3.94 -1.61 -7.21
N ALA A 76 4.83 -1.99 -6.29
CA ALA A 76 5.50 -1.05 -5.40
C ALA A 76 6.37 -0.02 -6.18
N GLU A 77 7.10 -0.45 -7.22
CA GLU A 77 7.91 0.44 -8.05
C GLU A 77 7.02 1.39 -8.88
N ARG A 78 5.88 0.89 -9.42
CA ARG A 78 4.89 1.68 -10.17
C ARG A 78 4.24 2.73 -9.28
N GLU A 79 3.74 2.35 -8.12
CA GLU A 79 3.10 3.25 -7.15
C GLU A 79 4.05 4.38 -6.70
N VAL A 80 5.33 4.05 -6.42
CA VAL A 80 6.32 5.09 -6.13
C VAL A 80 6.40 6.10 -7.27
N TYR A 81 6.42 5.64 -8.52
CA TYR A 81 6.51 6.54 -9.66
C TYR A 81 5.23 7.36 -9.88
N GLU A 82 4.05 6.72 -9.81
CA GLU A 82 2.75 7.37 -10.03
C GLU A 82 2.46 8.42 -8.95
N GLU A 83 2.76 8.10 -7.68
CA GLU A 83 2.49 9.00 -6.55
C GLU A 83 3.56 10.08 -6.33
N THR A 84 4.78 9.92 -6.86
CA THR A 84 5.88 10.84 -6.53
C THR A 84 6.68 11.36 -7.73
N GLY A 85 6.50 10.76 -8.90
CA GLY A 85 7.35 11.01 -10.08
C GLY A 85 8.78 10.47 -9.94
N VAL A 86 9.15 9.90 -8.81
CA VAL A 86 10.49 9.36 -8.54
C VAL A 86 10.59 7.93 -9.05
N ARG A 87 11.60 7.61 -9.83
CA ARG A 87 11.93 6.22 -10.17
C ARG A 87 12.73 5.59 -9.06
N ALA A 88 12.25 4.47 -8.55
CA ALA A 88 12.91 3.69 -7.51
C ALA A 88 13.00 2.23 -7.92
N THR A 89 13.96 1.52 -7.36
CA THR A 89 14.06 0.07 -7.48
C THR A 89 13.95 -0.58 -6.11
N VAL A 90 13.16 -1.64 -6.03
CA VAL A 90 13.03 -2.44 -4.82
C VAL A 90 14.32 -3.20 -4.55
N THR A 91 14.84 -3.08 -3.34
CA THR A 91 16.14 -3.65 -2.92
C THR A 91 16.03 -4.71 -1.85
N GLY A 92 14.89 -4.79 -1.14
CA GLY A 92 14.70 -5.77 -0.07
C GLY A 92 13.24 -5.86 0.39
N PHE A 93 12.89 -7.00 0.95
CA PHE A 93 11.60 -7.23 1.58
C PHE A 93 11.60 -6.62 2.99
N LEU A 94 10.60 -5.82 3.32
CA LEU A 94 10.46 -5.22 4.64
C LEU A 94 9.48 -6.01 5.52
N GLY A 95 8.30 -6.32 5.00
CA GLY A 95 7.27 -7.05 5.75
C GLY A 95 5.90 -7.00 5.09
N ILE A 96 4.92 -7.63 5.77
CA ILE A 96 3.53 -7.62 5.39
C ILE A 96 2.71 -7.08 6.56
N TRP A 97 1.82 -6.13 6.29
CA TRP A 97 0.85 -5.58 7.24
C TRP A 97 -0.56 -5.75 6.72
N THR A 98 -1.49 -5.83 7.63
CA THR A 98 -2.91 -5.89 7.30
C THR A 98 -3.62 -4.68 7.91
N ASP A 99 -4.60 -4.15 7.18
CA ASP A 99 -5.41 -3.03 7.64
C ASP A 99 -6.85 -3.20 7.19
N ALA A 100 -7.73 -2.36 7.73
CA ALA A 100 -9.13 -2.30 7.33
C ALA A 100 -9.55 -0.82 7.31
N TYR A 101 -10.11 -0.38 6.19
CA TYR A 101 -10.66 0.95 6.07
C TYR A 101 -11.94 0.96 5.24
N ALA A 102 -12.76 2.00 5.45
CA ALA A 102 -13.91 2.28 4.62
C ALA A 102 -13.65 3.57 3.84
N ASP A 103 -13.99 3.59 2.55
CA ASP A 103 -13.87 4.78 1.69
C ASP A 103 -14.84 5.89 2.12
N GLU A 104 -15.98 5.50 2.74
CA GLU A 104 -17.01 6.43 3.21
C GLU A 104 -17.50 6.04 4.61
N PRO A 105 -17.94 7.02 5.43
CA PRO A 105 -18.55 6.74 6.73
C PRO A 105 -19.78 5.82 6.61
N GLY A 106 -19.74 4.67 7.28
CA GLY A 106 -20.79 3.67 7.23
C GLY A 106 -20.68 2.65 6.08
N ALA A 107 -19.66 2.74 5.23
CA ALA A 107 -19.30 1.66 4.33
C ALA A 107 -18.74 0.46 5.11
N ASP A 108 -18.83 -0.73 4.51
CA ASP A 108 -18.17 -1.90 5.08
C ASP A 108 -16.65 -1.72 4.97
N ASP A 109 -15.92 -2.05 6.04
CA ASP A 109 -14.46 -2.02 6.03
C ASP A 109 -13.89 -2.88 4.90
N GLU A 110 -12.98 -2.30 4.16
CA GLU A 110 -12.21 -3.00 3.14
C GLU A 110 -10.93 -3.57 3.76
N LEU A 111 -10.74 -4.87 3.65
CA LEU A 111 -9.55 -5.52 4.17
C LEU A 111 -8.43 -5.39 3.15
N ILE A 112 -7.25 -4.99 3.62
CA ILE A 112 -6.05 -4.85 2.79
C ILE A 112 -4.93 -5.68 3.37
N SER A 113 -4.15 -6.31 2.49
CA SER A 113 -2.86 -6.91 2.83
C SER A 113 -1.78 -6.21 2.02
N VAL A 114 -0.97 -5.40 2.67
CA VAL A 114 0.08 -4.59 2.03
C VAL A 114 1.44 -5.23 2.26
N VAL A 115 2.14 -5.49 1.17
CA VAL A 115 3.55 -5.87 1.18
C VAL A 115 4.39 -4.61 1.06
N TYR A 116 5.23 -4.33 2.05
CA TYR A 116 6.18 -3.23 1.96
C TYR A 116 7.59 -3.73 1.67
N TYR A 117 8.27 -2.96 0.84
CA TYR A 117 9.65 -3.18 0.44
C TYR A 117 10.54 -2.01 0.81
N TYR A 118 11.84 -2.27 0.96
CA TYR A 118 12.84 -1.23 0.84
C TYR A 118 13.06 -0.90 -0.63
N ALA A 119 13.16 0.37 -0.95
CA ALA A 119 13.52 0.80 -2.29
C ALA A 119 14.58 1.90 -2.25
N THR A 120 15.41 1.90 -3.28
CA THR A 120 16.43 2.93 -3.50
C THR A 120 16.03 3.73 -4.73
N ARG A 121 16.14 5.04 -4.62
CA ARG A 121 15.91 5.96 -5.72
C ARG A 121 16.94 5.75 -6.83
N LEU A 122 16.49 5.73 -8.08
CA LEU A 122 17.34 5.60 -9.28
C LEU A 122 17.70 6.95 -9.90
N ASP A 123 16.75 7.90 -9.91
CA ASP A 123 16.93 9.22 -10.51
C ASP A 123 16.15 10.32 -9.79
N GLU A 124 16.33 11.59 -10.19
CA GLU A 124 15.64 12.74 -9.59
C GLU A 124 14.12 12.73 -9.87
N GLY A 125 13.68 11.85 -10.76
CA GLY A 125 12.31 11.84 -11.25
C GLY A 125 12.01 13.06 -12.13
N SER A 126 11.16 12.88 -13.10
CA SER A 126 10.68 13.96 -13.97
C SER A 126 9.15 13.94 -14.12
N GLY A 127 8.50 12.98 -13.46
CA GLY A 127 7.06 12.87 -13.41
C GLY A 127 6.47 13.82 -12.36
N GLU A 128 5.25 14.27 -12.61
CA GLU A 128 4.44 14.93 -11.60
C GLU A 128 3.47 13.89 -11.04
N PRO A 129 3.27 13.83 -9.70
CA PRO A 129 2.28 12.95 -9.10
C PRO A 129 0.87 13.32 -9.58
N ASP A 130 -0.02 12.33 -9.64
CA ASP A 130 -1.43 12.61 -9.91
C ASP A 130 -2.02 13.45 -8.76
N PRO A 131 -2.45 14.71 -9.02
CA PRO A 131 -2.98 15.59 -7.99
C PRO A 131 -4.33 15.10 -7.41
N ALA A 132 -5.00 14.15 -8.06
CA ALA A 132 -6.21 13.53 -7.53
C ALA A 132 -5.88 12.55 -6.39
N GLU A 133 -4.70 11.94 -6.41
CA GLU A 133 -4.26 10.93 -5.42
C GLU A 133 -3.33 11.53 -4.38
N VAL A 134 -2.39 12.37 -4.80
CA VAL A 134 -1.32 12.91 -3.96
C VAL A 134 -1.29 14.44 -4.00
N ALA A 135 -1.48 15.06 -2.84
CA ALA A 135 -1.40 16.51 -2.70
C ALA A 135 0.05 17.01 -2.59
N GLU A 136 0.97 16.20 -2.12
CA GLU A 136 2.38 16.55 -1.93
C GLU A 136 3.23 15.29 -1.76
N ALA A 137 4.44 15.26 -2.35
CA ALA A 137 5.47 14.28 -2.06
C ALA A 137 6.68 14.99 -1.44
N ARG A 138 7.21 14.45 -0.33
CA ARG A 138 8.29 15.10 0.42
C ARG A 138 9.23 14.09 1.06
N TRP A 139 10.53 14.46 1.11
CA TRP A 139 11.55 13.77 1.87
C TRP A 139 11.58 14.27 3.31
N PHE A 140 11.50 13.34 4.27
CA PHE A 140 11.57 13.64 5.71
C PHE A 140 12.79 12.97 6.33
N ARG A 141 13.47 13.67 7.21
CA ARG A 141 14.46 13.05 8.08
C ARG A 141 13.77 12.09 9.06
N TRP A 142 14.45 11.03 9.45
CA TRP A 142 13.90 10.05 10.39
C TRP A 142 13.53 10.63 11.77
N ASP A 143 14.15 11.73 12.17
CA ASP A 143 13.85 12.43 13.43
C ASP A 143 12.80 13.56 13.27
N GLU A 144 12.37 13.85 12.06
CA GLU A 144 11.42 14.92 11.71
C GLU A 144 10.16 14.37 11.03
N LEU A 145 9.81 13.11 11.25
CA LEU A 145 8.61 12.51 10.65
C LEU A 145 7.34 13.24 11.06
N PRO A 146 6.37 13.41 10.14
CA PRO A 146 5.11 14.05 10.46
C PRO A 146 4.31 13.22 11.48
N ARG A 147 3.47 13.89 12.27
CA ARG A 147 2.63 13.22 13.28
C ARG A 147 1.39 12.56 12.69
N ALA A 148 0.84 13.13 11.62
CA ALA A 148 -0.36 12.63 10.95
C ALA A 148 0.03 11.56 9.92
N LEU A 149 0.17 10.32 10.35
CA LEU A 149 0.55 9.17 9.51
C LEU A 149 -0.67 8.30 9.18
N ALA A 150 -0.74 7.77 7.97
CA ALA A 150 -1.82 6.92 7.47
C ALA A 150 -1.29 5.63 6.81
N PRO A 151 -1.90 4.46 7.08
CA PRO A 151 -2.95 4.23 8.10
C PRO A 151 -2.40 4.44 9.52
N PRO A 152 -3.19 5.05 10.42
CA PRO A 152 -2.75 5.28 11.80
C PRO A 152 -2.38 3.99 12.52
N GLY A 153 -1.25 3.99 13.22
CA GLY A 153 -0.72 2.82 13.92
C GLY A 153 0.04 1.87 12.99
N THR A 154 -0.43 1.62 11.78
CA THR A 154 0.21 0.72 10.81
C THR A 154 1.45 1.37 10.20
N LEU A 155 1.33 2.60 9.69
CA LEU A 155 2.50 3.25 9.07
C LEU A 155 3.62 3.52 10.08
N GLU A 156 3.31 3.85 11.33
CA GLU A 156 4.33 3.98 12.38
C GLU A 156 5.11 2.68 12.59
N GLN A 157 4.43 1.52 12.51
CA GLN A 157 5.10 0.21 12.61
C GLN A 157 6.00 -0.04 11.40
N VAL A 158 5.50 0.25 10.19
CA VAL A 158 6.27 0.12 8.93
C VAL A 158 7.53 0.99 8.98
N LEU A 159 7.39 2.28 9.31
CA LEU A 159 8.54 3.20 9.37
C LEU A 159 9.53 2.84 10.47
N ARG A 160 9.06 2.37 11.62
CA ARG A 160 9.94 1.88 12.70
C ARG A 160 10.73 0.66 12.26
N ALA A 161 10.09 -0.32 11.62
CA ALA A 161 10.75 -1.50 11.07
C ALA A 161 11.75 -1.11 9.98
N ALA A 162 11.37 -0.19 9.09
CA ALA A 162 12.23 0.29 8.02
C ALA A 162 13.49 0.99 8.56
N ARG A 163 13.34 1.87 9.56
CA ARG A 163 14.46 2.55 10.20
C ARG A 163 15.43 1.56 10.86
N ALA A 164 14.90 0.62 11.65
CA ALA A 164 15.72 -0.40 12.32
C ALA A 164 16.51 -1.26 11.33
N GLY A 165 15.87 -1.67 10.21
CA GLY A 165 16.54 -2.40 9.14
C GLY A 165 17.60 -1.57 8.42
N TRP A 166 17.33 -0.30 8.18
CA TRP A 166 18.28 0.63 7.58
C TRP A 166 19.53 0.82 8.45
N GLU A 167 19.36 1.13 9.74
CA GLU A 167 20.44 1.33 10.71
C GLU A 167 21.29 0.07 10.91
N SER A 168 20.68 -1.11 10.83
CA SER A 168 21.40 -2.41 10.96
C SER A 168 22.04 -2.91 9.66
N GLY A 169 21.79 -2.24 8.52
CA GLY A 169 22.21 -2.70 7.20
C GLY A 169 21.45 -3.93 6.67
N ALA A 170 20.35 -4.31 7.33
CA ALA A 170 19.51 -5.47 6.98
C ALA A 170 18.61 -5.22 5.74
N THR A 171 18.72 -4.07 5.09
CA THR A 171 17.93 -3.68 3.90
C THR A 171 18.17 -4.53 2.66
N LYS A 172 19.06 -5.52 2.75
CA LYS A 172 19.48 -6.39 1.64
C LYS A 172 19.00 -7.82 1.83
N THR A 173 17.79 -8.04 2.33
CA THR A 173 17.20 -9.38 2.26
C THR A 173 17.10 -9.76 0.78
N PRO A 174 17.74 -10.86 0.34
CA PRO A 174 17.69 -11.24 -1.06
C PRO A 174 16.23 -11.37 -1.49
N LEU A 175 15.87 -10.63 -2.55
CA LEU A 175 14.61 -10.85 -3.23
C LEU A 175 14.74 -12.13 -4.04
N PRO A 176 13.66 -12.91 -4.21
CA PRO A 176 13.63 -13.95 -5.22
C PRO A 176 13.98 -13.33 -6.58
N ASP A 177 14.53 -14.13 -7.48
CA ASP A 177 14.77 -13.68 -8.84
C ASP A 177 13.54 -12.97 -9.37
N ARG A 178 13.74 -11.80 -10.00
CA ARG A 178 12.62 -11.05 -10.57
C ARG A 178 11.90 -11.94 -11.56
N PRO A 179 10.58 -12.14 -11.42
CA PRO A 179 9.81 -12.99 -12.32
C PRO A 179 9.79 -12.44 -13.75
#